data_a87691ecc89b4588f7f8a97d34fbc0e0
#
_entry.id   a87691ecc89b4588f7f8a97d34fbc0e0
#
_cell.length_a   1.000
_cell.length_b   1.000
_cell.length_c   1.000
_cell.angle_alpha   90.00
_cell.angle_beta   90.00
_cell.angle_gamma   90.00
#
_symmetry.space_group_name_H-M   'P 1'
#
loop_
_entity.id
_entity.type
_entity.pdbx_description
1 polymer ?
#
loop_
_entity_poly.entity_id
_entity_poly.type
_entity_poly.pdbx_seq_one_letter_code
_entity_poly.pdbx_strand_id
1 'polypeptide(L)'
;MRTVQQLYDDKRDKVIIDMRDKEEYDKETMESAVWYFWEDMMKDLKADNTGGREKFINTYSKDVPIYLLCYSGQKSEELEDTLEDMGYEAYSIDGGFVAYLKWKFTKYIEEDKDESSEDAADRVKEIERSIVKKFRKPIWRKFTQALNEYDLIQDGDKIAVCISGG
;
A
#
# COMPACT_ATOMS: atom_id res chain seq x y z
N MET A 1 -10.13 14.17 1.34
CA MET A 1 -9.44 12.91 1.72
C MET A 1 -10.37 11.86 2.29
N ARG A 2 -10.05 10.57 2.07
CA ARG A 2 -10.75 9.41 2.63
C ARG A 2 -9.76 8.38 3.16
N THR A 3 -10.11 7.70 4.26
CA THR A 3 -9.30 6.57 4.74
C THR A 3 -9.47 5.34 3.84
N VAL A 4 -8.53 4.40 3.91
CA VAL A 4 -8.64 3.11 3.21
C VAL A 4 -9.91 2.37 3.60
N GLN A 5 -10.30 2.38 4.88
CA GLN A 5 -11.54 1.77 5.34
C GLN A 5 -12.76 2.40 4.67
N GLN A 6 -12.84 3.73 4.58
CA GLN A 6 -13.94 4.43 3.91
C GLN A 6 -14.02 4.11 2.42
N LEU A 7 -12.88 3.92 1.73
CA LEU A 7 -12.85 3.46 0.34
C LEU A 7 -13.50 2.07 0.20
N TYR A 8 -13.16 1.12 1.08
CA TYR A 8 -13.74 -0.24 1.03
C TYR A 8 -15.20 -0.30 1.51
N ASP A 9 -15.62 0.63 2.36
CA ASP A 9 -17.01 0.77 2.82
C ASP A 9 -17.91 1.42 1.76
N ASP A 10 -17.35 2.21 0.86
CA ASP A 10 -18.07 2.75 -0.30
C ASP A 10 -18.39 1.62 -1.30
N LYS A 11 -19.65 1.22 -1.37
CA LYS A 11 -20.13 0.11 -2.21
C LYS A 11 -20.52 0.54 -3.63
N ARG A 12 -20.40 1.82 -3.95
CA ARG A 12 -20.65 2.33 -5.31
C ARG A 12 -19.53 1.86 -6.26
N ASP A 13 -19.86 1.79 -7.53
CA ASP A 13 -18.82 1.70 -8.57
C ASP A 13 -17.86 2.88 -8.39
N LYS A 14 -16.57 2.62 -8.48
CA LYS A 14 -15.53 3.62 -8.26
C LYS A 14 -14.30 3.35 -9.11
N VAL A 15 -13.54 4.39 -9.37
CA VAL A 15 -12.22 4.29 -10.02
C VAL A 15 -11.15 4.52 -8.96
N ILE A 16 -10.16 3.65 -8.89
CA ILE A 16 -8.96 3.84 -8.08
C ILE A 16 -7.81 4.11 -9.04
N ILE A 17 -7.15 5.25 -8.90
CA ILE A 17 -5.99 5.63 -9.73
C ILE A 17 -4.74 5.58 -8.85
N ASP A 18 -3.84 4.64 -9.15
CA ASP A 18 -2.52 4.60 -8.54
C ASP A 18 -1.56 5.50 -9.33
N MET A 19 -1.09 6.53 -8.66
CA MET A 19 -0.28 7.60 -9.24
C MET A 19 1.21 7.47 -8.96
N ARG A 20 1.64 6.35 -8.36
CA ARG A 20 3.04 6.07 -8.06
C ARG A 20 3.82 5.75 -9.34
N ASP A 21 5.14 5.65 -9.20
CA ASP A 21 6.01 5.17 -10.27
C ASP A 21 5.56 3.80 -10.77
N LYS A 22 5.72 3.57 -12.09
CA LYS A 22 5.28 2.33 -12.73
C LYS A 22 5.89 1.09 -12.09
N GLU A 23 7.15 1.17 -11.67
CA GLU A 23 7.85 0.08 -11.00
C GLU A 23 7.20 -0.29 -9.66
N GLU A 24 6.72 0.70 -8.89
CA GLU A 24 6.03 0.49 -7.63
C GLU A 24 4.62 -0.09 -7.84
N TYR A 25 3.90 0.42 -8.83
CA TYR A 25 2.61 -0.12 -9.23
C TYR A 25 2.69 -1.59 -9.64
N ASP A 26 3.69 -1.95 -10.46
CA ASP A 26 3.88 -3.32 -10.97
C ASP A 26 4.30 -4.31 -9.87
N LYS A 27 4.94 -3.84 -8.80
CA LYS A 27 5.27 -4.68 -7.63
C LYS A 27 4.03 -5.03 -6.82
N GLU A 28 3.23 -4.05 -6.50
CA GLU A 28 1.99 -4.20 -5.73
C GLU A 28 1.14 -2.95 -5.84
N THR A 29 -0.17 -3.11 -6.04
CA THR A 29 -1.16 -2.03 -6.00
C THR A 29 -2.46 -2.49 -5.34
N MET A 30 -3.43 -1.58 -5.21
CA MET A 30 -4.78 -1.92 -4.77
C MET A 30 -5.53 -2.69 -5.86
N GLU A 31 -6.40 -3.60 -5.45
CA GLU A 31 -7.24 -4.35 -6.37
C GLU A 31 -8.07 -3.40 -7.25
N SER A 32 -8.12 -3.69 -8.55
CA SER A 32 -8.81 -2.90 -9.57
C SER A 32 -8.26 -1.47 -9.77
N ALA A 33 -7.12 -1.12 -9.17
CA ALA A 33 -6.49 0.16 -9.43
C ALA A 33 -5.92 0.23 -10.86
N VAL A 34 -6.12 1.38 -11.49
CA VAL A 34 -5.50 1.71 -12.78
C VAL A 34 -4.30 2.61 -12.55
N TRP A 35 -3.27 2.41 -13.36
CA TRP A 35 -2.08 3.24 -13.26
C TRP A 35 -2.19 4.52 -14.06
N TYR A 36 -1.88 5.65 -13.44
CA TYR A 36 -1.71 6.94 -14.09
C TYR A 36 -0.69 7.77 -13.31
N PHE A 37 0.53 7.92 -13.85
CA PHE A 37 1.60 8.61 -13.14
C PHE A 37 1.21 10.06 -12.79
N TRP A 38 1.51 10.49 -11.58
CA TRP A 38 1.04 11.76 -11.04
C TRP A 38 1.48 13.00 -11.87
N GLU A 39 2.73 13.01 -12.41
CA GLU A 39 3.22 14.11 -13.24
C GLU A 39 2.48 14.18 -14.59
N ASP A 40 2.23 13.04 -15.20
CA ASP A 40 1.49 12.97 -16.46
C ASP A 40 0.04 13.38 -16.24
N MET A 41 -0.58 12.91 -15.16
CA MET A 41 -1.94 13.28 -14.82
C MET A 41 -2.06 14.78 -14.53
N MET A 42 -1.14 15.33 -13.74
CA MET A 42 -1.09 16.77 -13.46
C MET A 42 -0.92 17.61 -14.73
N LYS A 43 -0.02 17.19 -15.63
CA LYS A 43 0.19 17.83 -16.92
C LYS A 43 -1.04 17.76 -17.81
N ASP A 44 -1.70 16.61 -17.86
CA ASP A 44 -2.88 16.39 -18.71
C ASP A 44 -4.10 17.16 -18.20
N LEU A 45 -4.23 17.37 -16.90
CA LEU A 45 -5.37 18.09 -16.30
C LEU A 45 -5.19 19.61 -16.26
N LYS A 46 -3.99 20.15 -16.47
CA LYS A 46 -3.79 21.61 -16.52
C LYS A 46 -4.62 22.26 -17.65
N ALA A 47 -5.08 23.47 -17.41
CA ALA A 47 -6.04 24.17 -18.28
C ALA A 47 -5.54 24.41 -19.72
N ASP A 48 -4.22 24.47 -19.91
CA ASP A 48 -3.56 24.67 -21.20
C ASP A 48 -3.30 23.36 -21.98
N ASN A 49 -3.47 22.22 -21.35
CA ASN A 49 -3.36 20.89 -21.99
C ASN A 49 -4.74 20.31 -22.36
N THR A 50 -5.38 20.91 -23.36
CA THR A 50 -6.73 20.52 -23.78
C THR A 50 -6.82 19.06 -24.24
N GLY A 51 -5.80 18.52 -24.91
CA GLY A 51 -5.81 17.14 -25.40
C GLY A 51 -5.78 16.09 -24.27
N GLY A 52 -4.93 16.28 -23.27
CA GLY A 52 -4.86 15.41 -22.10
C GLY A 52 -6.13 15.48 -21.27
N ARG A 53 -6.63 16.68 -21.02
CA ARG A 53 -7.88 16.92 -20.28
C ARG A 53 -9.09 16.29 -20.98
N GLU A 54 -9.19 16.43 -22.30
CA GLU A 54 -10.27 15.81 -23.08
C GLU A 54 -10.21 14.29 -23.02
N LYS A 55 -9.03 13.69 -23.12
CA LYS A 55 -8.82 12.25 -22.97
C LYS A 55 -9.28 11.77 -21.59
N PHE A 56 -8.93 12.50 -20.52
CA PHE A 56 -9.35 12.17 -19.16
C PHE A 56 -10.88 12.18 -19.03
N ILE A 57 -11.53 13.26 -19.51
CA ILE A 57 -13.00 13.42 -19.47
C ILE A 57 -13.71 12.30 -20.24
N ASN A 58 -13.16 11.87 -21.38
CA ASN A 58 -13.72 10.79 -22.19
C ASN A 58 -13.49 9.40 -21.57
N THR A 59 -12.51 9.27 -20.68
CA THR A 59 -12.18 7.99 -20.03
C THR A 59 -12.93 7.79 -18.71
N TYR A 60 -13.10 8.86 -17.94
CA TYR A 60 -13.66 8.80 -16.58
C TYR A 60 -14.96 9.60 -16.48
N SER A 61 -16.06 8.92 -16.09
CA SER A 61 -17.35 9.57 -15.86
C SER A 61 -17.33 10.36 -14.55
N LYS A 62 -18.02 11.50 -14.54
CA LYS A 62 -18.24 12.31 -13.33
C LYS A 62 -19.24 11.69 -12.36
N ASP A 63 -20.01 10.69 -12.79
CA ASP A 63 -20.98 10.00 -11.94
C ASP A 63 -20.34 8.92 -11.07
N VAL A 64 -19.05 8.64 -11.28
CA VAL A 64 -18.29 7.61 -10.58
C VAL A 64 -17.19 8.28 -9.75
N PRO A 65 -17.14 8.07 -8.42
CA PRO A 65 -16.11 8.65 -7.58
C PRO A 65 -14.72 8.13 -7.94
N ILE A 66 -13.74 9.01 -7.91
CA ILE A 66 -12.33 8.73 -8.18
C ILE A 66 -11.55 8.76 -6.87
N TYR A 67 -10.83 7.69 -6.58
CA TYR A 67 -9.92 7.59 -5.45
C TYR A 67 -8.48 7.65 -5.95
N LEU A 68 -7.70 8.57 -5.39
CA LEU A 68 -6.32 8.83 -5.79
C LEU A 68 -5.36 8.22 -4.79
N LEU A 69 -4.53 7.29 -5.24
CA LEU A 69 -3.52 6.61 -4.45
C LEU A 69 -2.13 7.13 -4.83
N CYS A 70 -1.45 7.78 -3.91
CA CYS A 70 -0.01 8.04 -4.02
C CYS A 70 0.75 7.36 -2.88
N TYR A 71 2.05 7.62 -2.70
CA TYR A 71 2.82 6.92 -1.67
C TYR A 71 2.38 7.28 -0.24
N SER A 72 2.22 8.57 0.08
CA SER A 72 1.96 9.09 1.43
C SER A 72 0.70 9.96 1.58
N GLY A 73 -0.03 10.22 0.50
CA GLY A 73 -1.22 11.08 0.49
C GLY A 73 -0.97 12.52 0.01
N GLN A 74 0.24 13.04 0.05
CA GLN A 74 0.55 14.45 -0.24
C GLN A 74 0.27 14.87 -1.70
N LYS A 75 0.72 14.07 -2.69
CA LYS A 75 0.55 14.40 -4.12
C LYS A 75 -0.89 14.21 -4.59
N SER A 76 -1.64 13.33 -3.94
CA SER A 76 -3.03 13.06 -4.29
C SER A 76 -3.98 14.17 -3.83
N GLU A 77 -3.65 14.94 -2.79
CA GLU A 77 -4.44 16.11 -2.38
C GLU A 77 -4.51 17.19 -3.47
N GLU A 78 -3.37 17.53 -4.08
CA GLU A 78 -3.32 18.55 -5.14
C GLU A 78 -4.17 18.15 -6.36
N LEU A 79 -4.20 16.84 -6.68
CA LEU A 79 -5.02 16.32 -7.77
C LEU A 79 -6.49 16.15 -7.38
N GLU A 80 -6.81 15.89 -6.10
CA GLU A 80 -8.16 15.93 -5.57
C GLU A 80 -8.80 17.30 -5.84
N ASP A 81 -8.14 18.40 -5.42
CA ASP A 81 -8.61 19.77 -5.67
C ASP A 81 -8.82 20.06 -7.15
N THR A 82 -7.84 19.65 -7.99
CA THR A 82 -7.92 19.85 -9.45
C THR A 82 -9.12 19.12 -10.06
N LEU A 83 -9.40 17.90 -9.64
CA LEU A 83 -10.54 17.11 -10.13
C LEU A 83 -11.87 17.65 -9.61
N GLU A 84 -11.92 18.11 -8.36
CA GLU A 84 -13.11 18.76 -7.78
C GLU A 84 -13.45 20.05 -8.56
N ASP A 85 -12.46 20.88 -8.90
CA ASP A 85 -12.64 22.07 -9.75
C ASP A 85 -13.17 21.71 -11.16
N MET A 86 -12.86 20.51 -11.64
CA MET A 86 -13.41 19.98 -12.90
C MET A 86 -14.81 19.37 -12.73
N GLY A 87 -15.32 19.28 -11.51
CA GLY A 87 -16.65 18.76 -11.17
C GLY A 87 -16.70 17.24 -11.02
N TYR A 88 -15.59 16.59 -10.71
CA TYR A 88 -15.54 15.18 -10.30
C TYR A 88 -15.73 15.04 -8.80
N GLU A 89 -16.31 13.93 -8.36
CA GLU A 89 -16.23 13.49 -6.98
C GLU A 89 -14.88 12.75 -6.80
N ALA A 90 -13.88 13.43 -6.26
CA ALA A 90 -12.54 12.89 -6.11
C ALA A 90 -12.11 12.82 -4.66
N TYR A 91 -11.28 11.83 -4.30
CA TYR A 91 -10.80 11.61 -2.95
C TYR A 91 -9.34 11.15 -2.95
N SER A 92 -8.48 11.89 -2.28
CA SER A 92 -7.15 11.42 -1.90
C SER A 92 -7.27 10.35 -0.80
N ILE A 93 -6.51 9.28 -0.91
CA ILE A 93 -6.41 8.25 0.14
C ILE A 93 -5.45 8.74 1.21
N ASP A 94 -5.97 8.97 2.41
CA ASP A 94 -5.21 9.42 3.58
C ASP A 94 -4.10 8.42 3.91
N GLY A 95 -2.86 8.92 4.02
CA GLY A 95 -1.66 8.13 4.21
C GLY A 95 -1.27 7.24 3.02
N GLY A 96 -1.99 7.32 1.90
CA GLY A 96 -1.64 6.71 0.62
C GLY A 96 -1.43 5.20 0.67
N PHE A 97 -0.49 4.70 -0.11
CA PHE A 97 -0.17 3.27 -0.22
C PHE A 97 0.37 2.69 1.10
N VAL A 98 1.06 3.49 1.90
CA VAL A 98 1.53 3.07 3.24
C VAL A 98 0.35 2.74 4.16
N ALA A 99 -0.70 3.57 4.15
CA ALA A 99 -1.92 3.31 4.91
C ALA A 99 -2.66 2.07 4.39
N TYR A 100 -2.68 1.86 3.07
CA TYR A 100 -3.25 0.65 2.48
C TYR A 100 -2.53 -0.62 2.96
N LEU A 101 -1.19 -0.63 2.95
CA LEU A 101 -0.43 -1.79 3.44
C LEU A 101 -0.71 -2.07 4.93
N LYS A 102 -0.78 -1.03 5.77
CA LYS A 102 -1.14 -1.17 7.19
C LYS A 102 -2.54 -1.75 7.35
N TRP A 103 -3.52 -1.22 6.63
CA TRP A 103 -4.89 -1.70 6.65
C TRP A 103 -4.99 -3.17 6.19
N LYS A 104 -4.36 -3.52 5.08
CA LYS A 104 -4.31 -4.88 4.54
C LYS A 104 -3.71 -5.87 5.53
N PHE A 105 -2.60 -5.49 6.17
CA PHE A 105 -1.95 -6.30 7.20
C PHE A 105 -2.84 -6.48 8.45
N THR A 106 -3.52 -5.42 8.89
CA THR A 106 -4.46 -5.51 10.01
C THR A 106 -5.62 -6.44 9.71
N LYS A 107 -6.20 -6.36 8.50
CA LYS A 107 -7.25 -7.27 8.07
C LYS A 107 -6.80 -8.72 8.03
N TYR A 108 -5.62 -8.97 7.50
CA TYR A 108 -5.03 -10.31 7.50
C TYR A 108 -4.89 -10.90 8.92
N ILE A 109 -4.46 -10.08 9.90
CA ILE A 109 -4.35 -10.53 11.30
C ILE A 109 -5.74 -10.73 11.95
N GLU A 110 -6.73 -9.90 11.61
CA GLU A 110 -8.09 -10.04 12.12
C GLU A 110 -8.75 -11.33 11.62
N GLU A 111 -8.58 -11.67 10.36
CA GLU A 111 -9.09 -12.91 9.75
C GLU A 111 -8.42 -14.15 10.37
N ASP A 112 -7.12 -14.09 10.68
CA ASP A 112 -6.39 -15.18 11.35
C ASP A 112 -6.84 -15.44 12.80
N LYS A 113 -7.48 -14.47 13.46
CA LYS A 113 -7.95 -14.65 14.86
C LYS A 113 -9.20 -15.50 14.97
N ASP A 114 -9.95 -15.68 13.90
CA ASP A 114 -11.16 -16.51 13.85
C ASP A 114 -10.83 -17.99 13.56
N GLU A 115 -9.58 -18.32 13.21
CA GLU A 115 -9.13 -19.70 13.04
C GLU A 115 -8.70 -20.32 14.40
N SER A 116 -8.97 -21.60 14.60
CA SER A 116 -8.63 -22.32 15.85
C SER A 116 -7.13 -22.25 16.18
N SER A 117 -6.79 -22.23 17.47
CA SER A 117 -5.42 -22.04 17.95
C SER A 117 -4.38 -23.07 17.45
N GLU A 118 -4.81 -24.24 16.98
CA GLU A 118 -3.93 -25.27 16.40
C GLU A 118 -3.51 -24.93 14.98
N ASP A 119 -4.42 -24.42 14.13
CA ASP A 119 -4.13 -24.00 12.76
C ASP A 119 -3.23 -22.77 12.72
N ALA A 120 -3.41 -21.84 13.68
CA ALA A 120 -2.55 -20.66 13.82
C ALA A 120 -1.09 -21.05 14.19
N ALA A 121 -0.89 -22.03 15.07
CA ALA A 121 0.44 -22.50 15.45
C ALA A 121 1.18 -23.19 14.27
N ASP A 122 0.47 -23.94 13.46
CA ASP A 122 1.06 -24.61 12.28
C ASP A 122 1.36 -23.61 11.16
N ARG A 123 0.52 -22.59 10.97
CA ARG A 123 0.78 -21.46 10.03
C ARG A 123 2.00 -20.65 10.44
N VAL A 124 2.17 -20.33 11.71
CA VAL A 124 3.38 -19.64 12.22
C VAL A 124 4.64 -20.45 11.88
N LYS A 125 4.63 -21.77 12.07
CA LYS A 125 5.74 -22.68 11.71
C LYS A 125 5.98 -22.68 10.18
N GLU A 126 4.94 -22.59 9.39
CA GLU A 126 5.06 -22.56 7.92
C GLU A 126 5.65 -21.24 7.42
N ILE A 127 5.21 -20.11 7.98
CA ILE A 127 5.78 -18.78 7.74
C ILE A 127 7.25 -18.74 8.18
N GLU A 128 7.57 -19.23 9.37
CA GLU A 128 8.94 -19.31 9.87
C GLU A 128 9.84 -20.15 8.95
N ARG A 129 9.38 -21.33 8.53
CA ARG A 129 10.09 -22.16 7.54
C ARG A 129 10.30 -21.46 6.22
N SER A 130 9.29 -20.73 5.73
CA SER A 130 9.36 -19.96 4.49
C SER A 130 10.39 -18.83 4.58
N ILE A 131 10.38 -18.07 5.68
CA ILE A 131 11.34 -16.99 5.94
C ILE A 131 12.75 -17.54 6.03
N VAL A 132 12.96 -18.59 6.81
CA VAL A 132 14.27 -19.23 6.98
C VAL A 132 14.78 -19.78 5.65
N LYS A 133 13.92 -20.41 4.84
CA LYS A 133 14.29 -20.98 3.53
C LYS A 133 14.63 -19.88 2.52
N LYS A 134 13.79 -18.85 2.41
CA LYS A 134 13.93 -17.77 1.42
C LYS A 134 15.10 -16.84 1.74
N PHE A 135 15.28 -16.51 3.02
CA PHE A 135 16.29 -15.55 3.47
C PHE A 135 17.51 -16.21 4.15
N ARG A 136 17.64 -17.53 4.07
CA ARG A 136 18.74 -18.26 4.72
C ARG A 136 20.13 -17.77 4.30
N LYS A 137 20.36 -17.54 3.00
CA LYS A 137 21.67 -17.10 2.51
C LYS A 137 21.89 -15.59 2.74
N PRO A 138 20.96 -14.69 2.33
CA PRO A 138 21.22 -13.25 2.39
C PRO A 138 21.13 -12.66 3.79
N ILE A 139 20.30 -13.21 4.68
CA ILE A 139 20.05 -12.63 6.00
C ILE A 139 20.46 -13.58 7.13
N TRP A 140 19.83 -14.76 7.21
CA TRP A 140 19.99 -15.65 8.34
C TRP A 140 21.45 -16.07 8.56
N ARG A 141 22.14 -16.47 7.51
CA ARG A 141 23.55 -16.88 7.61
C ARG A 141 24.47 -15.75 8.08
N LYS A 142 24.24 -14.53 7.59
CA LYS A 142 25.01 -13.36 8.01
C LYS A 142 24.71 -12.96 9.44
N PHE A 143 23.45 -13.03 9.83
CA PHE A 143 23.00 -12.75 11.19
C PHE A 143 23.61 -13.74 12.19
N THR A 144 23.50 -15.04 11.96
CA THR A 144 24.07 -16.06 12.83
C THR A 144 25.61 -16.00 12.86
N GLN A 145 26.24 -15.65 11.74
CA GLN A 145 27.68 -15.42 11.71
C GLN A 145 28.10 -14.25 12.61
N ALA A 146 27.37 -13.13 12.54
CA ALA A 146 27.64 -11.97 13.38
C ALA A 146 27.41 -12.25 14.86
N LEU A 147 26.36 -13.01 15.22
CA LEU A 147 26.12 -13.43 16.58
C LEU A 147 27.30 -14.21 17.16
N ASN A 148 27.86 -15.14 16.40
CA ASN A 148 28.99 -15.95 16.83
C ASN A 148 30.34 -15.23 16.79
N GLU A 149 30.56 -14.38 15.77
CA GLU A 149 31.84 -13.66 15.58
C GLU A 149 32.03 -12.56 16.64
N TYR A 150 30.93 -11.90 17.03
CA TYR A 150 30.98 -10.81 18.00
C TYR A 150 30.47 -11.20 19.39
N ASP A 151 30.19 -12.49 19.63
CA ASP A 151 29.69 -13.01 20.90
C ASP A 151 28.50 -12.21 21.48
N LEU A 152 27.56 -11.87 20.57
CA LEU A 152 26.47 -10.91 20.85
C LEU A 152 25.37 -11.52 21.77
N ILE A 153 25.27 -12.84 21.87
CA ILE A 153 24.30 -13.54 22.70
C ILE A 153 24.99 -14.68 23.41
N GLN A 154 24.87 -14.71 24.75
CA GLN A 154 25.43 -15.75 25.60
C GLN A 154 24.33 -16.53 26.31
N ASP A 155 24.66 -17.72 26.81
CA ASP A 155 23.72 -18.53 27.53
C ASP A 155 23.25 -17.82 28.81
N GLY A 156 21.92 -17.69 29.00
CA GLY A 156 21.32 -16.94 30.10
C GLY A 156 20.98 -15.46 29.81
N ASP A 157 21.31 -14.94 28.66
CA ASP A 157 20.94 -13.58 28.28
C ASP A 157 19.42 -13.39 28.16
N LYS A 158 18.97 -12.20 28.59
CA LYS A 158 17.59 -11.75 28.38
C LYS A 158 17.55 -10.79 27.19
N ILE A 159 16.94 -11.24 26.11
CA ILE A 159 16.88 -10.47 24.85
C ILE A 159 15.54 -9.73 24.78
N ALA A 160 15.60 -8.40 24.63
CA ALA A 160 14.43 -7.59 24.29
C ALA A 160 14.39 -7.33 22.79
N VAL A 161 13.34 -7.79 22.12
CA VAL A 161 13.11 -7.51 20.68
C VAL A 161 12.15 -6.34 20.57
N CYS A 162 12.64 -5.19 20.14
CA CYS A 162 11.82 -4.02 19.84
C CYS A 162 11.42 -4.08 18.37
N ILE A 163 10.12 -4.25 18.09
CA ILE A 163 9.58 -4.15 16.73
C ILE A 163 9.03 -2.72 16.58
N SER A 164 9.76 -1.86 15.87
CA SER A 164 9.22 -0.59 15.43
C SER A 164 8.37 -0.85 14.20
N GLY A 165 7.05 -0.70 14.34
CA GLY A 165 6.20 -0.57 13.17
C GLY A 165 6.57 0.71 12.43
N GLY A 166 7.22 0.61 11.27
CA GLY A 166 7.45 1.75 10.40
C GLY A 166 6.16 2.33 9.88
#